data_8396bcce43cdadcf66846d4c50629c36
#
_entry.id   8396bcce43cdadcf66846d4c50629c36
#
_cell.length_a   1.000
_cell.length_b   1.000
_cell.length_c   1.000
_cell.angle_alpha   90.00
_cell.angle_beta   90.00
_cell.angle_gamma   90.00
#
_symmetry.space_group_name_H-M   'P 1'
#
loop_
_entity.id
_entity.type
_entity.pdbx_description
1 polymer ?
#
loop_
_entity_poly.entity_id
_entity_poly.type
_entity_poly.pdbx_seq_one_letter_code
_entity_poly.pdbx_strand_id
1 'polypeptide(L)'
;MKRNYSVELPTPYVQDIGSPSRTINFCVEPVSGSEEGYNYSYFSVSVPMVHWNYEGIVNAIVTAEYPADRMQAVQNNYLMAKREDGGEPIEEFMEMQEWRALAKATAHEVLGDGD
;
A
#
# COMPACT_ATOMS: atom_id res chain seq x y z
N MET A 1 -0.52 6.95 -3.47
CA MET A 1 0.29 6.23 -4.49
C MET A 1 -0.39 6.27 -5.84
N LYS A 2 0.38 6.27 -6.89
CA LYS A 2 -0.15 6.16 -8.24
C LYS A 2 -0.37 4.70 -8.60
N ARG A 3 -1.46 4.41 -9.30
CA ARG A 3 -1.69 3.08 -9.82
C ARG A 3 -0.91 2.85 -11.11
N ASN A 4 -0.40 1.63 -11.26
CA ASN A 4 0.21 1.15 -12.49
C ASN A 4 -0.85 0.40 -13.31
N TYR A 5 -0.63 0.28 -14.60
CA TYR A 5 -1.58 -0.38 -15.51
C TYR A 5 -0.87 -1.46 -16.30
N SER A 6 -1.55 -2.57 -16.56
CA SER A 6 -1.01 -3.66 -17.35
C SER A 6 -2.09 -4.38 -18.15
N VAL A 7 -1.66 -5.05 -19.21
CA VAL A 7 -2.53 -5.90 -20.02
C VAL A 7 -2.73 -7.25 -19.34
N GLU A 8 -1.65 -7.78 -18.76
CA GLU A 8 -1.67 -9.07 -18.08
C GLU A 8 -1.87 -8.91 -16.57
N LEU A 9 -2.38 -9.96 -15.93
CA LEU A 9 -2.54 -9.98 -14.48
C LEU A 9 -1.17 -9.89 -13.82
N PRO A 10 -0.93 -8.86 -12.98
CA PRO A 10 0.36 -8.73 -12.30
C PRO A 10 0.61 -9.88 -11.33
N THR A 11 1.86 -10.35 -11.27
CA THR A 11 2.25 -11.33 -10.26
C THR A 11 2.33 -10.65 -8.89
N PRO A 12 2.00 -11.38 -7.79
CA PRO A 12 2.02 -10.77 -6.45
C PRO A 12 3.37 -10.16 -6.08
N TYR A 13 4.48 -10.79 -6.45
CA TYR A 13 5.79 -10.17 -6.26
C TYR A 13 6.78 -10.70 -7.28
N VAL A 14 7.80 -9.90 -7.56
CA VAL A 14 8.83 -10.21 -8.54
C VAL A 14 10.20 -9.87 -7.95
N GLN A 15 11.14 -10.82 -8.07
CA GLN A 15 12.54 -10.56 -7.75
C GLN A 15 13.19 -9.83 -8.92
N ASP A 16 13.67 -8.64 -8.68
CA ASP A 16 14.36 -7.86 -9.71
C ASP A 16 15.73 -8.49 -9.97
N ILE A 17 16.03 -8.79 -11.23
CA ILE A 17 17.30 -9.41 -11.62
C ILE A 17 18.44 -8.44 -11.31
N GLY A 18 19.41 -8.92 -10.51
CA GLY A 18 20.57 -8.13 -10.13
C GLY A 18 20.31 -7.08 -9.06
N SER A 19 19.09 -7.01 -8.54
CA SER A 19 18.72 -6.09 -7.47
C SER A 19 18.63 -6.81 -6.13
N PRO A 20 19.00 -6.17 -5.02
CA PRO A 20 18.83 -6.76 -3.70
C PRO A 20 17.41 -6.57 -3.16
N SER A 21 16.44 -6.27 -3.98
CA SER A 21 15.06 -6.03 -3.55
C SER A 21 14.05 -6.80 -4.38
N ARG A 22 12.82 -6.90 -3.86
CA ARG A 22 11.67 -7.47 -4.56
C ARG A 22 10.60 -6.42 -4.71
N THR A 23 9.87 -6.45 -5.83
CA THR A 23 8.73 -5.59 -6.06
C THR A 23 7.44 -6.35 -5.75
N ILE A 24 6.60 -5.76 -4.91
CA ILE A 24 5.28 -6.32 -4.59
C ILE A 24 4.24 -5.55 -5.40
N ASN A 25 3.39 -6.30 -6.11
CA ASN A 25 2.25 -5.74 -6.84
C ASN A 25 0.98 -6.11 -6.04
N PHE A 26 0.22 -5.12 -5.63
CA PHE A 26 -0.91 -5.36 -4.74
C PHE A 26 -2.11 -4.48 -5.08
N CYS A 27 -3.24 -4.76 -4.46
CA CYS A 27 -4.49 -4.04 -4.69
C CYS A 27 -4.87 -4.03 -6.17
N VAL A 28 -4.78 -5.21 -6.81
CA VAL A 28 -5.05 -5.37 -8.24
C VAL A 28 -6.53 -5.24 -8.49
N GLU A 29 -6.91 -4.39 -9.44
CA GLU A 29 -8.29 -4.17 -9.83
C GLU A 29 -8.44 -4.32 -11.35
N PRO A 30 -9.56 -4.87 -11.82
CA PRO A 30 -9.82 -4.92 -13.25
C PRO A 30 -10.12 -3.52 -13.77
N VAL A 31 -9.66 -3.24 -14.98
CA VAL A 31 -9.92 -1.99 -15.69
C VAL A 31 -10.69 -2.31 -16.98
N SER A 32 -11.75 -1.58 -17.25
CA SER A 32 -12.51 -1.74 -18.48
C SER A 32 -12.57 -0.41 -19.23
N GLY A 33 -12.65 -0.49 -20.56
CA GLY A 33 -12.78 0.70 -21.40
C GLY A 33 -11.53 1.54 -21.55
N SER A 34 -10.36 0.98 -21.26
CA SER A 34 -9.08 1.67 -21.44
C SER A 34 -8.77 1.83 -22.94
N GLU A 35 -8.45 3.04 -23.36
CA GLU A 35 -8.05 3.31 -24.76
C GLU A 35 -6.73 2.64 -25.10
N GLU A 36 -5.85 2.45 -24.13
CA GLU A 36 -4.55 1.80 -24.30
C GLU A 36 -4.62 0.28 -24.23
N GLY A 37 -5.81 -0.28 -23.98
CA GLY A 37 -6.00 -1.73 -23.92
C GLY A 37 -5.56 -2.39 -22.62
N TYR A 38 -5.41 -1.61 -21.54
CA TYR A 38 -5.06 -2.17 -20.24
C TYR A 38 -6.25 -2.90 -19.62
N ASN A 39 -5.96 -4.01 -18.95
CA ASN A 39 -6.96 -4.84 -18.30
C ASN A 39 -6.91 -4.76 -16.76
N TYR A 40 -5.79 -4.31 -16.20
CA TYR A 40 -5.58 -4.28 -14.76
C TYR A 40 -4.90 -3.00 -14.31
N SER A 41 -5.22 -2.59 -13.08
CA SER A 41 -4.47 -1.55 -12.39
C SER A 41 -4.03 -2.09 -11.03
N TYR A 42 -2.92 -1.59 -10.51
CA TYR A 42 -2.34 -2.10 -9.27
C TYR A 42 -1.36 -1.09 -8.68
N PHE A 43 -1.04 -1.28 -7.40
CA PHE A 43 0.04 -0.55 -6.74
C PHE A 43 1.30 -1.40 -6.70
N SER A 44 2.46 -0.77 -6.69
CA SER A 44 3.75 -1.44 -6.56
C SER A 44 4.60 -0.79 -5.47
N VAL A 45 5.34 -1.60 -4.73
CA VAL A 45 6.31 -1.14 -3.75
C VAL A 45 7.53 -2.05 -3.81
N SER A 46 8.73 -1.46 -3.64
CA SER A 46 9.97 -2.21 -3.61
C SER A 46 10.41 -2.43 -2.16
N VAL A 47 10.75 -3.67 -1.80
CA VAL A 47 11.18 -4.03 -0.45
C VAL A 47 12.55 -4.67 -0.53
N PRO A 48 13.57 -4.14 0.17
CA PRO A 48 14.89 -4.77 0.22
C PRO A 48 14.80 -6.19 0.80
N MET A 49 15.62 -7.10 0.28
CA MET A 49 15.64 -8.49 0.76
C MET A 49 15.95 -8.58 2.25
N VAL A 50 16.78 -7.68 2.76
CA VAL A 50 17.12 -7.63 4.20
C VAL A 50 15.92 -7.28 5.07
N HIS A 51 14.87 -6.70 4.48
CA HIS A 51 13.63 -6.35 5.16
C HIS A 51 12.45 -7.19 4.66
N TRP A 52 12.70 -8.31 3.99
CA TRP A 52 11.66 -9.18 3.47
C TRP A 52 11.07 -10.04 4.59
N ASN A 53 10.24 -9.39 5.40
CA ASN A 53 9.51 -10.01 6.48
C ASN A 53 8.21 -9.22 6.70
N TYR A 54 7.37 -9.69 7.60
CA TYR A 54 6.07 -9.05 7.85
C TYR A 54 6.20 -7.56 8.15
N GLU A 55 7.03 -7.22 9.12
CA GLU A 55 7.20 -5.81 9.53
C GLU A 55 7.78 -4.95 8.40
N GLY A 56 8.77 -5.46 7.68
CA GLY A 56 9.40 -4.74 6.59
C GLY A 56 8.44 -4.47 5.45
N ILE A 57 7.63 -5.45 5.08
CA ILE A 57 6.64 -5.31 4.01
C ILE A 57 5.54 -4.33 4.43
N VAL A 58 4.99 -4.47 5.64
CA VAL A 58 3.98 -3.55 6.15
C VAL A 58 4.51 -2.12 6.16
N ASN A 59 5.70 -1.94 6.69
CA ASN A 59 6.32 -0.61 6.77
C ASN A 59 6.53 0.00 5.37
N ALA A 60 6.98 -0.79 4.41
CA ALA A 60 7.21 -0.30 3.05
C ALA A 60 5.90 0.18 2.41
N ILE A 61 4.82 -0.57 2.57
CA ILE A 61 3.53 -0.20 2.00
C ILE A 61 2.94 1.01 2.71
N VAL A 62 3.00 1.05 4.04
CA VAL A 62 2.46 2.17 4.82
C VAL A 62 3.20 3.45 4.49
N THR A 63 4.54 3.43 4.51
CA THR A 63 5.33 4.64 4.29
C THR A 63 5.31 5.12 2.84
N ALA A 64 4.96 4.26 1.89
CA ALA A 64 4.80 4.65 0.49
C ALA A 64 3.67 5.67 0.31
N GLU A 65 2.58 5.54 1.08
CA GLU A 65 1.46 6.47 1.04
C GLU A 65 1.53 7.48 2.19
N TYR A 66 1.96 7.04 3.37
CA TYR A 66 2.03 7.86 4.58
C TYR A 66 3.44 7.86 5.14
N PRO A 67 4.35 8.71 4.62
CA PRO A 67 5.64 8.91 5.25
C PRO A 67 5.47 9.34 6.71
N ALA A 68 6.49 9.15 7.53
CA ALA A 68 6.39 9.35 8.99
C ALA A 68 5.82 10.72 9.38
N ASP A 69 6.26 11.79 8.70
CA ASP A 69 5.80 13.15 8.97
C ASP A 69 4.32 13.34 8.61
N ARG A 70 3.87 12.77 7.49
CA ARG A 70 2.47 12.83 7.08
C ARG A 70 1.59 12.03 8.04
N MET A 71 2.06 10.84 8.44
CA MET A 71 1.34 10.00 9.40
C MET A 71 1.15 10.74 10.73
N GLN A 72 2.21 11.40 11.21
CA GLN A 72 2.14 12.17 12.44
C GLN A 72 1.16 13.34 12.30
N ALA A 73 1.16 14.04 11.16
CA ALA A 73 0.24 15.13 10.92
C ALA A 73 -1.21 14.65 10.92
N VAL A 74 -1.49 13.51 10.27
CA VAL A 74 -2.84 12.93 10.24
C VAL A 74 -3.30 12.57 11.66
N GLN A 75 -2.42 11.97 12.46
CA GLN A 75 -2.73 11.60 13.85
C GLN A 75 -2.97 12.83 14.71
N ASN A 76 -2.15 13.86 14.58
CA ASN A 76 -2.32 15.11 15.36
C ASN A 76 -3.61 15.81 14.99
N ASN A 77 -3.93 15.89 13.70
CA ASN A 77 -5.17 16.51 13.24
C ASN A 77 -6.40 15.74 13.72
N TYR A 78 -6.31 14.42 13.76
CA TYR A 78 -7.38 13.57 14.30
C TYR A 78 -7.62 13.85 15.78
N LEU A 79 -6.55 13.95 16.58
CA LEU A 79 -6.67 14.21 18.01
C LEU A 79 -7.30 15.58 18.28
N MET A 80 -6.95 16.59 17.49
CA MET A 80 -7.56 17.91 17.60
C MET A 80 -9.01 17.90 17.18
N ALA A 81 -9.35 17.27 16.07
CA ALA A 81 -10.70 17.16 15.56
C ALA A 81 -11.64 16.43 16.52
N LYS A 82 -11.12 15.42 17.20
CA LYS A 82 -11.88 14.64 18.18
C LYS A 82 -12.36 15.52 19.36
N ARG A 83 -11.59 16.56 19.67
CA ARG A 83 -11.96 17.53 20.72
C ARG A 83 -13.00 18.52 20.26
N GLU A 84 -13.08 18.76 18.95
CA GLU A 84 -13.90 19.82 18.34
C GLU A 84 -15.07 19.31 17.50
N ASP A 85 -15.45 18.04 17.67
CA ASP A 85 -16.51 17.37 16.90
C ASP A 85 -16.26 17.29 15.38
N GLY A 86 -15.05 17.13 15.03
CA GLY A 86 -14.40 17.09 13.85
C GLY A 86 -14.68 16.69 12.52
N GLY A 87 -14.98 16.15 11.64
CA GLY A 87 -15.16 16.17 10.20
C GLY A 87 -14.03 15.53 9.38
N GLU A 88 -13.49 16.29 8.46
CA GLU A 88 -12.49 15.82 7.48
C GLU A 88 -11.25 15.17 8.08
N PRO A 89 -10.62 15.69 9.17
CA PRO A 89 -9.47 15.03 9.78
C PRO A 89 -9.77 13.64 10.34
N ILE A 90 -11.01 13.37 10.75
CA ILE A 90 -11.41 12.05 11.22
C ILE A 90 -11.49 11.08 10.05
N GLU A 91 -12.05 11.51 8.92
CA GLU A 91 -12.10 10.69 7.71
C GLU A 91 -10.70 10.36 7.21
N GLU A 92 -9.80 11.34 7.20
CA GLU A 92 -8.41 11.16 6.79
C GLU A 92 -7.69 10.13 7.67
N PHE A 93 -7.91 10.19 8.98
CA PHE A 93 -7.37 9.20 9.91
C PHE A 93 -7.90 7.80 9.62
N MET A 94 -9.19 7.68 9.34
CA MET A 94 -9.80 6.38 9.03
C MET A 94 -9.28 5.81 7.72
N GLU A 95 -9.07 6.64 6.71
CA GLU A 95 -8.44 6.22 5.45
C GLU A 95 -7.03 5.70 5.70
N MET A 96 -6.27 6.36 6.57
CA MET A 96 -4.94 5.89 6.94
C MET A 96 -5.00 4.53 7.62
N GLN A 97 -5.96 4.31 8.53
CA GLN A 97 -6.13 3.02 9.19
C GLN A 97 -6.53 1.92 8.22
N GLU A 98 -7.36 2.23 7.23
CA GLU A 98 -7.71 1.29 6.17
C GLU A 98 -6.50 0.90 5.34
N TRP A 99 -5.64 1.85 5.01
CA TRP A 99 -4.40 1.60 4.29
C TRP A 99 -3.46 0.71 5.08
N ARG A 100 -3.34 0.95 6.39
CA ARG A 100 -2.53 0.11 7.27
C ARG A 100 -3.06 -1.32 7.33
N ALA A 101 -4.38 -1.49 7.38
CA ALA A 101 -4.99 -2.81 7.35
C ALA A 101 -4.71 -3.53 6.03
N LEU A 102 -4.78 -2.81 4.92
CA LEU A 102 -4.44 -3.33 3.60
C LEU A 102 -2.98 -3.78 3.54
N ALA A 103 -2.08 -2.98 4.12
CA ALA A 103 -0.66 -3.32 4.16
C ALA A 103 -0.42 -4.63 4.92
N LYS A 104 -1.10 -4.82 6.05
CA LYS A 104 -0.98 -6.04 6.84
C LYS A 104 -1.52 -7.26 6.09
N ALA A 105 -2.67 -7.12 5.46
CA ALA A 105 -3.27 -8.20 4.68
C ALA A 105 -2.37 -8.58 3.49
N THR A 106 -1.80 -7.59 2.82
CA THR A 106 -0.89 -7.81 1.70
C THR A 106 0.37 -8.55 2.14
N ALA A 107 0.94 -8.17 3.30
CA ALA A 107 2.13 -8.85 3.83
C ALA A 107 1.86 -10.32 4.13
N HIS A 108 0.73 -10.65 4.74
CA HIS A 108 0.34 -12.04 4.99
C HIS A 108 0.18 -12.83 3.70
N GLU A 109 -0.47 -12.23 2.70
CA GLU A 109 -0.69 -12.86 1.41
C GLU A 109 0.63 -13.14 0.69
N VAL A 110 1.53 -12.15 0.65
CA VAL A 110 2.82 -12.26 -0.04
C VAL A 110 3.72 -13.30 0.61
N LEU A 111 3.73 -13.36 1.94
CA LEU A 111 4.57 -14.31 2.68
C LEU A 111 3.97 -15.73 2.69
N GLY A 112 2.75 -15.90 2.21
CA GLY A 112 2.07 -17.19 2.26
C GLY A 112 1.70 -17.60 3.68
N ASP A 113 1.63 -16.64 4.56
CA ASP A 113 1.27 -16.82 5.96
C ASP A 113 -0.24 -16.88 6.06
N GLY A 114 -0.80 -18.07 5.98
CA GLY A 114 -2.24 -18.29 5.96
C GLY A 114 -2.92 -18.19 7.32
N ASP A 115 -2.26 -17.67 8.29
CA ASP A 115 -2.79 -17.60 9.66
C ASP A 115 -3.49 -16.28 9.94
#